data_57938d0650a4ab4e911fc51ac319d964
#
_entry.id   57938d0650a4ab4e911fc51ac319d964
#
_cell.length_a   1.000
_cell.length_b   1.000
_cell.length_c   1.000
_cell.angle_alpha   90.00
_cell.angle_beta   90.00
_cell.angle_gamma   90.00
#
_symmetry.space_group_name_H-M   'P 1'
#
loop_
_entity.id
_entity.type
_entity.pdbx_description
1 polymer ?
#
loop_
_entity_poly.entity_id
_entity_poly.type
_entity_poly.pdbx_seq_one_letter_code
_entity_poly.pdbx_strand_id
1 'polypeptide(L)'
;MHTSTYTQQQAEPEQDHTSLYREAHQNLSATDYLQRRGISQEVAERFNLGYVESWRHPKAPTAPASPRLIIPTSPHSYLARDTRQELTEAQEKYCKSKVGTVRIFNAQALKAASKPIFIVEGEIDALSIIEAGGEAIATGSASNRRILLNLLAEQKPAQPLIIAMDNDEAGD
;
A
#
# COMPACT_ATOMS: atom_id res chain seq x y z
N MET A 1 -4.29 -2.77 -49.84
CA MET A 1 -3.45 -2.16 -48.75
C MET A 1 -4.38 -1.71 -47.63
N HIS A 2 -4.50 -2.49 -46.54
CA HIS A 2 -5.26 -2.09 -45.37
C HIS A 2 -4.28 -1.48 -44.38
N THR A 3 -4.32 -0.17 -44.25
CA THR A 3 -3.66 0.55 -43.14
C THR A 3 -4.49 0.39 -41.89
N SER A 4 -4.05 -0.50 -41.00
CA SER A 4 -4.62 -0.64 -39.67
C SER A 4 -4.16 0.56 -38.83
N THR A 5 -5.07 1.48 -38.59
CA THR A 5 -4.86 2.60 -37.69
C THR A 5 -4.97 2.06 -36.25
N TYR A 6 -3.83 1.75 -35.62
CA TYR A 6 -3.79 1.52 -34.19
C TYR A 6 -4.06 2.86 -33.49
N THR A 7 -5.28 3.03 -33.01
CA THR A 7 -5.62 4.12 -32.09
C THR A 7 -4.87 3.82 -30.79
N GLN A 8 -3.79 4.54 -30.54
CA GLN A 8 -3.20 4.58 -29.20
C GLN A 8 -4.28 5.12 -28.27
N GLN A 9 -4.87 4.24 -27.45
CA GLN A 9 -5.66 4.66 -26.30
C GLN A 9 -4.68 5.44 -25.39
N GLN A 10 -4.82 6.75 -25.36
CA GLN A 10 -4.16 7.59 -24.36
C GLN A 10 -4.66 7.11 -23.00
N ALA A 11 -3.73 6.60 -22.18
CA ALA A 11 -4.04 6.24 -20.81
C ALA A 11 -4.61 7.50 -20.12
N GLU A 12 -5.76 7.36 -19.46
CA GLU A 12 -6.31 8.44 -18.65
C GLU A 12 -5.28 8.87 -17.61
N PRO A 13 -5.14 10.19 -17.37
CA PRO A 13 -4.20 10.67 -16.36
C PRO A 13 -4.56 10.09 -14.99
N GLU A 14 -3.57 9.60 -14.24
CA GLU A 14 -3.77 9.10 -12.89
C GLU A 14 -4.33 10.20 -11.99
N GLN A 15 -5.38 9.87 -11.22
CA GLN A 15 -5.99 10.80 -10.27
C GLN A 15 -5.05 11.10 -9.12
N ASP A 16 -4.90 12.37 -8.76
CA ASP A 16 -4.17 12.81 -7.56
C ASP A 16 -5.05 12.64 -6.31
N HIS A 17 -4.50 11.98 -5.28
CA HIS A 17 -5.20 11.69 -4.03
C HIS A 17 -4.67 12.48 -2.83
N THR A 18 -3.81 13.46 -3.04
CA THR A 18 -3.16 14.21 -1.94
C THR A 18 -4.15 14.93 -1.04
N SER A 19 -5.27 15.42 -1.57
CA SER A 19 -6.36 16.00 -0.76
C SER A 19 -7.00 14.96 0.15
N LEU A 20 -7.29 13.77 -0.36
CA LEU A 20 -7.79 12.65 0.44
C LEU A 20 -6.83 12.30 1.58
N TYR A 21 -5.53 12.22 1.28
CA TYR A 21 -4.53 11.89 2.28
C TYR A 21 -4.49 12.90 3.41
N ARG A 22 -4.57 14.19 3.09
CA ARG A 22 -4.58 15.27 4.07
C ARG A 22 -5.79 15.19 5.00
N GLU A 23 -6.99 15.03 4.44
CA GLU A 23 -8.23 14.90 5.21
C GLU A 23 -8.23 13.63 6.05
N ALA A 24 -7.84 12.50 5.48
CA ALA A 24 -7.77 11.22 6.19
C ALA A 24 -6.77 11.27 7.35
N HIS A 25 -5.61 11.91 7.17
CA HIS A 25 -4.61 12.06 8.22
C HIS A 25 -5.15 12.88 9.42
N GLN A 26 -5.92 13.92 9.17
CA GLN A 26 -6.57 14.71 10.22
C GLN A 26 -7.58 13.89 11.04
N ASN A 27 -8.17 12.86 10.43
CA ASN A 27 -9.16 11.98 11.06
C ASN A 27 -8.55 10.72 11.73
N LEU A 28 -7.25 10.61 11.77
CA LEU A 28 -6.57 9.39 12.26
C LEU A 28 -6.91 9.07 13.72
N SER A 29 -7.18 10.07 14.56
CA SER A 29 -7.61 9.89 15.95
C SER A 29 -8.99 9.27 16.13
N ALA A 30 -9.79 9.18 15.05
CA ALA A 30 -11.12 8.55 15.09
C ALA A 30 -11.08 7.02 15.05
N THR A 31 -9.91 6.41 14.90
CA THR A 31 -9.72 4.96 14.95
C THR A 31 -8.65 4.57 15.95
N ASP A 32 -8.79 3.40 16.57
CA ASP A 32 -7.79 2.76 17.42
C ASP A 32 -6.95 1.71 16.67
N TYR A 33 -7.12 1.59 15.37
CA TYR A 33 -6.50 0.54 14.57
C TYR A 33 -4.97 0.51 14.70
N LEU A 34 -4.32 1.66 14.61
CA LEU A 34 -2.86 1.74 14.73
C LEU A 34 -2.38 1.34 16.12
N GLN A 35 -3.09 1.73 17.17
CA GLN A 35 -2.79 1.35 18.56
C GLN A 35 -2.91 -0.18 18.72
N ARG A 36 -3.96 -0.79 18.18
CA ARG A 36 -4.14 -2.25 18.21
C ARG A 36 -3.04 -2.99 17.44
N ARG A 37 -2.43 -2.36 16.45
CA ARG A 37 -1.30 -2.90 15.66
C ARG A 37 0.06 -2.54 16.23
N GLY A 38 0.11 -1.76 17.33
CA GLY A 38 1.36 -1.32 17.92
C GLY A 38 2.15 -0.33 17.06
N ILE A 39 1.46 0.42 16.18
CA ILE A 39 2.08 1.42 15.30
C ILE A 39 1.94 2.79 15.94
N SER A 40 3.07 3.48 16.13
CA SER A 40 3.14 4.79 16.77
C SER A 40 2.64 5.91 15.87
N GLN A 41 2.34 7.05 16.50
CA GLN A 41 2.02 8.28 15.79
C GLN A 41 3.20 8.76 14.91
N GLU A 42 4.44 8.58 15.36
CA GLU A 42 5.63 8.93 14.59
C GLU A 42 5.68 8.18 13.26
N VAL A 43 5.45 6.87 13.27
CA VAL A 43 5.37 6.07 12.03
C VAL A 43 4.16 6.48 11.20
N ALA A 44 3.02 6.76 11.81
CA ALA A 44 1.83 7.24 11.11
C ALA A 44 2.07 8.57 10.39
N GLU A 45 2.80 9.49 11.00
CA GLU A 45 3.18 10.77 10.40
C GLU A 45 4.19 10.57 9.26
N ARG A 46 5.22 9.74 9.48
CA ARG A 46 6.23 9.43 8.46
C ARG A 46 5.63 8.94 7.15
N PHE A 47 4.60 8.09 7.22
CA PHE A 47 3.95 7.51 6.05
C PHE A 47 2.63 8.18 5.67
N ASN A 48 2.29 9.28 6.35
CA ASN A 48 1.05 10.01 6.11
C ASN A 48 -0.19 9.12 6.15
N LEU A 49 -0.24 8.20 7.12
CA LEU A 49 -1.37 7.31 7.31
C LEU A 49 -2.61 8.11 7.69
N GLY A 50 -3.78 7.66 7.26
CA GLY A 50 -5.03 8.34 7.52
C GLY A 50 -6.20 7.39 7.73
N TYR A 51 -7.37 7.95 8.05
CA TYR A 51 -8.59 7.21 8.30
C TYR A 51 -9.78 7.82 7.61
N VAL A 52 -10.59 6.97 6.98
CA VAL A 52 -11.88 7.33 6.39
C VAL A 52 -12.95 6.39 6.93
N GLU A 53 -13.92 6.94 7.67
CA GLU A 53 -14.97 6.14 8.31
C GLU A 53 -15.93 5.49 7.30
N SER A 54 -16.27 6.20 6.25
CA SER A 54 -17.27 5.77 5.25
C SER A 54 -16.64 5.72 3.85
N TRP A 55 -15.61 4.88 3.70
CA TRP A 55 -14.91 4.73 2.43
C TRP A 55 -15.63 3.79 1.47
N ARG A 56 -15.59 4.15 0.18
CA ARG A 56 -15.98 3.29 -0.95
C ARG A 56 -14.90 3.32 -2.01
N HIS A 57 -14.71 2.21 -2.69
CA HIS A 57 -13.78 2.19 -3.83
C HIS A 57 -14.30 3.13 -4.92
N PRO A 58 -13.46 4.02 -5.52
CA PRO A 58 -13.89 4.96 -6.56
C PRO A 58 -14.56 4.30 -7.78
N LYS A 59 -14.17 3.06 -8.10
CA LYS A 59 -14.77 2.26 -9.18
C LYS A 59 -16.01 1.44 -8.75
N ALA A 60 -16.40 1.51 -7.48
CA ALA A 60 -17.57 0.81 -6.94
C ALA A 60 -18.35 1.75 -5.99
N PRO A 61 -18.90 2.87 -6.50
CA PRO A 61 -19.52 3.89 -5.68
C PRO A 61 -20.83 3.43 -5.02
N THR A 62 -21.41 2.34 -5.49
CA THR A 62 -22.66 1.75 -4.94
C THR A 62 -22.38 0.63 -3.92
N ALA A 63 -21.12 0.23 -3.74
CA ALA A 63 -20.75 -0.75 -2.73
C ALA A 63 -21.02 -0.21 -1.32
N PRO A 64 -21.24 -1.08 -0.31
CA PRO A 64 -21.36 -0.65 1.07
C PRO A 64 -20.11 0.11 1.53
N ALA A 65 -20.31 1.22 2.24
CA ALA A 65 -19.19 1.94 2.86
C ALA A 65 -18.58 1.12 4.00
N SER A 66 -17.29 1.33 4.21
CA SER A 66 -16.56 0.66 5.29
C SER A 66 -15.46 1.57 5.87
N PRO A 67 -15.11 1.39 7.16
CA PRO A 67 -14.04 2.17 7.78
C PRO A 67 -12.69 1.68 7.29
N ARG A 68 -11.84 2.59 6.82
CA ARG A 68 -10.55 2.24 6.20
C ARG A 68 -9.39 3.07 6.74
N LEU A 69 -8.31 2.37 7.06
CA LEU A 69 -6.99 2.98 7.14
C LEU A 69 -6.50 3.22 5.72
N ILE A 70 -6.07 4.44 5.44
CA ILE A 70 -5.49 4.83 4.15
C ILE A 70 -3.97 4.81 4.27
N ILE A 71 -3.34 4.03 3.43
CA ILE A 71 -1.88 3.88 3.36
C ILE A 71 -1.42 4.37 1.99
N PRO A 72 -0.93 5.61 1.87
CA PRO A 72 -0.43 6.13 0.61
C PRO A 72 0.78 5.33 0.11
N THR A 73 0.81 5.00 -1.17
CA THR A 73 1.95 4.37 -1.85
C THR A 73 2.58 5.30 -2.88
N SER A 74 1.82 6.27 -3.36
CA SER A 74 2.26 7.40 -4.19
C SER A 74 1.18 8.49 -4.13
N PRO A 75 1.40 9.69 -4.70
CA PRO A 75 0.34 10.70 -4.83
C PRO A 75 -0.90 10.20 -5.59
N HIS A 76 -0.76 9.16 -6.41
CA HIS A 76 -1.79 8.63 -7.30
C HIS A 76 -2.30 7.23 -6.91
N SER A 77 -1.77 6.65 -5.84
CA SER A 77 -2.12 5.29 -5.43
C SER A 77 -2.08 5.11 -3.93
N TYR A 78 -2.99 4.31 -3.40
CA TYR A 78 -3.04 3.96 -1.98
C TYR A 78 -3.67 2.60 -1.74
N LEU A 79 -3.42 2.06 -0.56
CA LEU A 79 -4.15 0.93 0.00
C LEU A 79 -5.20 1.45 0.99
N ALA A 80 -6.43 0.91 0.91
CA ALA A 80 -7.49 1.10 1.90
C ALA A 80 -7.71 -0.21 2.67
N ARG A 81 -7.22 -0.25 3.91
CA ARG A 81 -7.31 -1.40 4.79
C ARG A 81 -8.52 -1.31 5.70
N ASP A 82 -9.38 -2.34 5.71
CA ASP A 82 -10.52 -2.41 6.64
C ASP A 82 -10.03 -2.43 8.09
N THR A 83 -10.59 -1.56 8.92
CA THR A 83 -10.16 -1.39 10.31
C THR A 83 -11.00 -2.18 11.30
N ARG A 84 -12.08 -2.84 10.87
CA ARG A 84 -12.95 -3.64 11.74
C ARG A 84 -12.21 -4.86 12.29
N GLN A 85 -12.49 -5.21 13.53
CA GLN A 85 -11.85 -6.37 14.20
C GLN A 85 -12.38 -7.68 13.67
N GLU A 86 -13.69 -7.75 13.45
CA GLU A 86 -14.37 -8.93 12.94
C GLU A 86 -14.93 -8.63 11.56
N LEU A 87 -14.57 -9.46 10.59
CA LEU A 87 -15.02 -9.38 9.22
C LEU A 87 -15.81 -10.63 8.87
N THR A 88 -16.89 -10.48 8.12
CA THR A 88 -17.53 -11.61 7.45
C THR A 88 -16.64 -12.12 6.32
N GLU A 89 -16.83 -13.34 5.85
CA GLU A 89 -16.10 -13.90 4.71
C GLU A 89 -16.15 -12.99 3.48
N ALA A 90 -17.31 -12.41 3.18
CA ALA A 90 -17.48 -11.45 2.09
C ALA A 90 -16.67 -10.16 2.30
N GLN A 91 -16.55 -9.68 3.55
CA GLN A 91 -15.78 -8.49 3.89
C GLN A 91 -14.26 -8.77 3.88
N GLU A 92 -13.82 -9.95 4.30
CA GLU A 92 -12.40 -10.35 4.25
C GLU A 92 -11.85 -10.32 2.84
N LYS A 93 -12.64 -10.74 1.86
CA LYS A 93 -12.27 -10.71 0.44
C LYS A 93 -11.85 -9.31 -0.03
N TYR A 94 -12.40 -8.26 0.56
CA TYR A 94 -12.16 -6.87 0.19
C TYR A 94 -11.49 -6.05 1.32
N CYS A 95 -10.94 -6.72 2.34
CA CYS A 95 -10.32 -6.04 3.48
C CYS A 95 -9.06 -5.24 3.10
N LYS A 96 -8.47 -5.55 1.94
CA LYS A 96 -7.37 -4.81 1.33
C LYS A 96 -7.82 -4.36 -0.05
N SER A 97 -8.14 -3.09 -0.20
CA SER A 97 -8.55 -2.52 -1.48
C SER A 97 -7.50 -1.55 -1.98
N LYS A 98 -7.04 -1.74 -3.21
CA LYS A 98 -6.05 -0.86 -3.84
C LYS A 98 -6.72 0.12 -4.80
N VAL A 99 -6.26 1.35 -4.78
CA VAL A 99 -6.67 2.42 -5.68
C VAL A 99 -5.45 2.96 -6.41
N GLY A 100 -5.57 3.12 -7.73
CA GLY A 100 -4.48 3.56 -8.59
C GLY A 100 -3.54 2.44 -9.03
N THR A 101 -2.46 2.79 -9.69
CA THR A 101 -1.46 1.85 -10.16
C THR A 101 -0.70 1.23 -8.99
N VAL A 102 -0.52 -0.10 -9.01
CA VAL A 102 0.22 -0.81 -7.96
C VAL A 102 1.65 -0.30 -7.86
N ARG A 103 2.07 0.03 -6.64
CA ARG A 103 3.42 0.50 -6.30
C ARG A 103 3.98 -0.31 -5.14
N ILE A 104 5.30 -0.43 -5.11
CA ILE A 104 5.99 -0.98 -3.93
C ILE A 104 5.92 0.04 -2.81
N PHE A 105 5.36 -0.36 -1.66
CA PHE A 105 5.30 0.49 -0.47
C PHE A 105 6.70 0.77 0.06
N ASN A 106 6.98 2.04 0.38
CA ASN A 106 8.27 2.52 0.89
C ASN A 106 9.46 2.25 -0.07
N ALA A 107 9.21 2.26 -1.37
CA ALA A 107 10.22 1.95 -2.39
C ALA A 107 11.47 2.86 -2.30
N GLN A 108 11.31 4.09 -1.81
CA GLN A 108 12.42 5.04 -1.62
C GLN A 108 13.49 4.51 -0.65
N ALA A 109 13.14 3.60 0.26
CA ALA A 109 14.10 2.96 1.16
C ALA A 109 15.19 2.20 0.41
N LEU A 110 14.94 1.72 -0.79
CA LEU A 110 15.96 1.05 -1.62
C LEU A 110 17.17 1.94 -1.87
N LYS A 111 16.98 3.25 -1.97
CA LYS A 111 18.07 4.23 -2.15
C LYS A 111 18.56 4.84 -0.84
N ALA A 112 17.65 5.10 0.08
CA ALA A 112 17.88 5.98 1.23
C ALA A 112 18.17 5.23 2.54
N ALA A 113 17.91 3.92 2.61
CA ALA A 113 18.09 3.17 3.83
C ALA A 113 19.56 3.11 4.27
N SER A 114 19.78 3.19 5.58
CA SER A 114 21.10 3.04 6.23
C SER A 114 21.29 1.67 6.89
N LYS A 115 20.32 0.79 6.78
CA LYS A 115 20.27 -0.55 7.37
C LYS A 115 19.63 -1.56 6.39
N PRO A 116 19.81 -2.86 6.60
CA PRO A 116 19.21 -3.90 5.76
C PRO A 116 17.69 -3.69 5.61
N ILE A 117 17.17 -4.01 4.44
CA ILE A 117 15.78 -3.76 4.07
C ILE A 117 15.04 -5.10 4.00
N PHE A 118 14.02 -5.27 4.81
CA PHE A 118 13.11 -6.42 4.72
C PHE A 118 12.17 -6.24 3.55
N ILE A 119 11.96 -7.30 2.80
CA ILE A 119 10.95 -7.39 1.74
C ILE A 119 9.83 -8.28 2.26
N VAL A 120 8.68 -7.68 2.48
CA VAL A 120 7.47 -8.36 2.95
C VAL A 120 6.33 -8.22 1.94
N GLU A 121 5.27 -8.98 2.15
CA GLU A 121 4.11 -8.94 1.28
C GLU A 121 3.15 -7.81 1.65
N GLY A 122 2.80 -7.69 2.94
CA GLY A 122 1.82 -6.75 3.45
C GLY A 122 2.40 -5.41 3.90
N GLU A 123 1.68 -4.33 3.64
CA GLU A 123 2.06 -2.98 4.07
C GLU A 123 2.07 -2.84 5.60
N ILE A 124 1.14 -3.51 6.29
CA ILE A 124 1.09 -3.51 7.77
C ILE A 124 2.30 -4.24 8.36
N ASP A 125 2.76 -5.33 7.73
CA ASP A 125 3.95 -6.05 8.16
C ASP A 125 5.19 -5.18 8.01
N ALA A 126 5.29 -4.44 6.90
CA ALA A 126 6.36 -3.46 6.71
C ALA A 126 6.34 -2.37 7.78
N LEU A 127 5.17 -1.80 8.08
CA LEU A 127 5.01 -0.80 9.14
C LEU A 127 5.41 -1.34 10.52
N SER A 128 5.10 -2.60 10.82
CA SER A 128 5.46 -3.26 12.08
C SER A 128 6.98 -3.44 12.21
N ILE A 129 7.66 -3.79 11.14
CA ILE A 129 9.14 -3.89 11.13
C ILE A 129 9.76 -2.51 11.33
N ILE A 130 9.24 -1.48 10.68
CA ILE A 130 9.71 -0.10 10.82
C ILE A 130 9.49 0.39 12.24
N GLU A 131 8.34 0.11 12.84
CA GLU A 131 8.05 0.42 14.24
C GLU A 131 9.06 -0.22 15.20
N ALA A 132 9.47 -1.44 14.93
CA ALA A 132 10.49 -2.16 15.69
C ALA A 132 11.92 -1.64 15.46
N GLY A 133 12.11 -0.61 14.66
CA GLY A 133 13.41 0.02 14.37
C GLY A 133 14.12 -0.55 13.14
N GLY A 134 13.48 -1.44 12.37
CA GLY A 134 13.97 -1.95 11.10
C GLY A 134 13.65 -1.04 9.92
N GLU A 135 13.98 -1.51 8.71
CA GLU A 135 13.53 -0.92 7.46
C GLU A 135 12.87 -2.00 6.61
N ALA A 136 11.79 -1.66 5.92
CA ALA A 136 11.05 -2.62 5.13
C ALA A 136 10.34 -1.96 3.94
N ILE A 137 10.16 -2.76 2.90
CA ILE A 137 9.30 -2.47 1.75
C ILE A 137 8.25 -3.56 1.63
N ALA A 138 7.10 -3.24 1.04
CA ALA A 138 6.04 -4.23 0.80
C ALA A 138 5.65 -4.29 -0.67
N THR A 139 5.51 -5.51 -1.18
CA THR A 139 5.05 -5.74 -2.55
C THR A 139 3.53 -5.61 -2.69
N GLY A 140 2.79 -5.74 -1.59
CA GLY A 140 1.34 -5.70 -1.53
C GLY A 140 0.65 -7.00 -1.95
N SER A 141 1.35 -7.87 -2.65
CA SER A 141 0.90 -9.21 -3.06
C SER A 141 2.09 -9.98 -3.65
N ALA A 142 2.09 -11.30 -3.51
CA ALA A 142 3.09 -12.16 -4.15
C ALA A 142 3.11 -11.99 -5.69
N SER A 143 1.95 -11.73 -6.31
CA SER A 143 1.85 -11.47 -7.75
C SER A 143 2.60 -10.22 -8.24
N ASN A 144 2.98 -9.32 -7.33
CA ASN A 144 3.69 -8.07 -7.65
C ASN A 144 5.23 -8.23 -7.66
N ARG A 145 5.75 -9.44 -7.54
CA ARG A 145 7.21 -9.71 -7.58
C ARG A 145 7.88 -9.11 -8.81
N ARG A 146 7.21 -9.15 -9.96
CA ARG A 146 7.77 -8.58 -11.20
C ARG A 146 8.00 -7.06 -11.08
N ILE A 147 7.12 -6.33 -10.41
CA ILE A 147 7.27 -4.88 -10.18
C ILE A 147 8.55 -4.63 -9.37
N LEU A 148 8.76 -5.40 -8.31
CA LEU A 148 9.98 -5.32 -7.51
C LEU A 148 11.23 -5.66 -8.32
N LEU A 149 11.21 -6.74 -9.10
CA LEU A 149 12.36 -7.14 -9.93
C LEU A 149 12.72 -6.07 -10.97
N ASN A 150 11.74 -5.46 -11.60
CA ASN A 150 11.96 -4.35 -12.53
C ASN A 150 12.60 -3.15 -11.83
N LEU A 151 12.12 -2.82 -10.63
CA LEU A 151 12.66 -1.72 -9.84
C LEU A 151 14.12 -1.98 -9.42
N LEU A 152 14.44 -3.22 -9.02
CA LEU A 152 15.80 -3.62 -8.66
C LEU A 152 16.75 -3.67 -9.87
N ALA A 153 16.23 -3.96 -11.07
CA ALA A 153 17.00 -3.92 -12.31
C ALA A 153 17.37 -2.47 -12.71
N GLU A 154 16.49 -1.51 -12.41
CA GLU A 154 16.72 -0.11 -12.72
C GLU A 154 17.64 0.58 -11.71
N GLN A 155 17.62 0.13 -10.45
CA GLN A 155 18.44 0.74 -9.40
C GLN A 155 18.98 -0.30 -8.42
N LYS A 156 20.30 -0.25 -8.16
CA LYS A 156 20.95 -1.07 -7.16
C LYS A 156 20.54 -0.60 -5.75
N PRO A 157 20.10 -1.51 -4.85
CA PRO A 157 19.81 -1.17 -3.47
C PRO A 157 21.07 -0.66 -2.74
N ALA A 158 20.89 0.32 -1.85
CA ALA A 158 21.99 0.84 -1.02
C ALA A 158 22.40 -0.15 0.08
N GLN A 159 21.49 -1.04 0.49
CA GLN A 159 21.69 -1.99 1.59
C GLN A 159 21.29 -3.42 1.19
N PRO A 160 21.77 -4.45 1.92
CA PRO A 160 21.32 -5.83 1.72
C PRO A 160 19.81 -5.97 1.85
N LEU A 161 19.22 -6.86 1.06
CA LEU A 161 17.80 -7.19 1.07
C LEU A 161 17.56 -8.51 1.83
N ILE A 162 16.58 -8.53 2.71
CA ILE A 162 16.16 -9.70 3.48
C ILE A 162 14.75 -10.07 3.05
N ILE A 163 14.58 -11.20 2.39
CA ILE A 163 13.27 -11.69 1.95
C ILE A 163 12.55 -12.33 3.15
N ALA A 164 11.39 -11.78 3.50
CA ALA A 164 10.54 -12.24 4.60
C ALA A 164 9.07 -12.32 4.14
N MET A 165 8.85 -13.04 3.04
CA MET A 165 7.51 -13.26 2.48
C MET A 165 6.75 -14.31 3.28
N ASP A 166 5.41 -14.26 3.22
CA ASP A 166 4.56 -15.27 3.82
C ASP A 166 4.84 -16.65 3.21
N ASN A 167 4.94 -17.66 4.07
CA ASN A 167 5.18 -19.05 3.68
C ASN A 167 3.86 -19.81 3.57
N ASP A 168 3.00 -19.36 2.68
CA ASP A 168 1.76 -20.01 2.29
C ASP A 168 1.84 -20.51 0.83
N GLU A 169 0.81 -21.24 0.39
CA GLU A 169 0.75 -21.75 -1.00
C GLU A 169 0.85 -20.65 -2.08
N ALA A 170 0.54 -19.43 -1.74
CA ALA A 170 0.67 -18.27 -2.63
C ALA A 170 2.08 -17.62 -2.55
N GLY A 171 2.85 -17.91 -1.51
CA GLY A 171 4.19 -17.37 -1.26
C GLY A 171 5.32 -18.16 -1.94
N ASP A 172 5.03 -19.36 -2.45
CA ASP A 172 5.94 -20.17 -3.26
C ASP A 172 5.89 -19.74 -4.77
#